data_8095487bb9fc5bc4ca547ba16cef2ba9
#
_entry.id   8095487bb9fc5bc4ca547ba16cef2ba9
#
_cell.length_a   1.000
_cell.length_b   1.000
_cell.length_c   1.000
_cell.angle_alpha   90.00
_cell.angle_beta   90.00
_cell.angle_gamma   90.00
#
_symmetry.space_group_name_H-M   'P 1'
#
loop_
_entity.id
_entity.type
_entity.pdbx_description
1 polymer ?
#
loop_
_entity_poly.entity_id
_entity_poly.type
_entity_poly.pdbx_seq_one_letter_code
_entity_poly.pdbx_strand_id
1 'polypeptide(L)'
;MTLGSNPNNGDQISFKFNLPDGSTETIQLTASNAVPTPAGSFAIGATPAATSANLNNALNGAITTLANTSLVAASAVAATRDFFGDPPQRVATTPLASATALVSGTAANTVMWYVGDNGASSARASSIARIDQSVTVQYGARASEQGIRTQLEAVAVLAAVSSTGPNAPAQVAALSGRVTQNLTAQPGQQTIQDIQADFSIAQSTMKDATARQKQTQSMLQNIVDAAESVSTDQVASQILALQTALQASYQTTAMLSQLTLTRFLPLA
;
A
#
# COMPACT_ATOMS: atom_id res chain seq x y z
N MET A 1 37.28 10.69 -31.12
CA MET A 1 36.35 10.83 -32.25
C MET A 1 37.01 11.71 -33.28
N THR A 2 36.90 11.39 -34.57
CA THR A 2 37.50 12.19 -35.68
C THR A 2 36.42 12.54 -36.69
N LEU A 3 36.45 13.78 -37.16
CA LEU A 3 35.56 14.30 -38.22
C LEU A 3 36.29 14.29 -39.57
N GLY A 4 35.61 13.87 -40.62
CA GLY A 4 36.17 13.90 -42.00
C GLY A 4 36.08 15.27 -42.62
N SER A 5 35.12 16.12 -42.20
CA SER A 5 34.92 17.49 -42.63
C SER A 5 34.38 18.35 -41.49
N ASN A 6 34.48 19.67 -41.59
CA ASN A 6 33.84 20.54 -40.62
C ASN A 6 32.31 20.47 -40.78
N PRO A 7 31.55 20.40 -39.66
CA PRO A 7 30.10 20.50 -39.68
C PRO A 7 29.68 21.96 -40.04
N ASN A 8 28.41 22.12 -40.43
CA ASN A 8 27.80 23.43 -40.56
C ASN A 8 27.42 23.99 -39.19
N ASN A 9 27.31 25.31 -39.09
CA ASN A 9 26.77 25.93 -37.90
C ASN A 9 25.31 25.47 -37.66
N GLY A 10 25.05 24.95 -36.49
CA GLY A 10 23.74 24.38 -36.12
C GLY A 10 23.61 22.87 -36.30
N ASP A 11 24.59 22.20 -36.94
CA ASP A 11 24.59 20.74 -37.01
C ASP A 11 24.66 20.13 -35.61
N GLN A 12 23.93 19.03 -35.39
CA GLN A 12 23.79 18.39 -34.07
C GLN A 12 24.32 16.97 -34.10
N ILE A 13 24.94 16.59 -32.99
CA ILE A 13 25.35 15.20 -32.72
C ILE A 13 24.77 14.77 -31.37
N SER A 14 24.20 13.56 -31.31
CA SER A 14 23.58 13.00 -30.13
C SER A 14 24.26 11.72 -29.70
N PHE A 15 24.48 11.59 -28.40
CA PHE A 15 25.05 10.42 -27.76
C PHE A 15 24.05 9.90 -26.73
N LYS A 16 23.63 8.65 -26.87
CA LYS A 16 22.68 8.01 -25.98
C LYS A 16 23.41 7.12 -24.98
N PHE A 17 23.10 7.28 -23.69
CA PHE A 17 23.67 6.52 -22.59
C PHE A 17 22.57 5.74 -21.88
N ASN A 18 22.77 4.44 -21.71
CA ASN A 18 21.92 3.62 -20.85
C ASN A 18 22.42 3.71 -19.42
N LEU A 19 21.54 3.98 -18.48
CA LEU A 19 21.85 4.13 -17.06
C LEU A 19 21.48 2.88 -16.26
N PRO A 20 22.05 2.70 -15.05
CA PRO A 20 21.86 1.48 -14.25
C PRO A 20 20.40 1.19 -13.84
N ASP A 21 19.57 2.22 -13.72
CA ASP A 21 18.14 2.09 -13.40
C ASP A 21 17.27 1.67 -14.60
N GLY A 22 17.88 1.46 -15.78
CA GLY A 22 17.22 1.15 -17.03
C GLY A 22 16.76 2.39 -17.82
N SER A 23 16.92 3.59 -17.26
CA SER A 23 16.64 4.84 -17.99
C SER A 23 17.72 5.15 -19.03
N THR A 24 17.42 6.08 -19.93
CA THR A 24 18.38 6.55 -20.93
C THR A 24 18.49 8.05 -20.88
N GLU A 25 19.74 8.55 -21.03
CA GLU A 25 20.04 9.97 -21.13
C GLU A 25 20.67 10.24 -22.50
N THR A 26 20.37 11.39 -23.05
CA THR A 26 20.92 11.82 -24.34
C THR A 26 21.69 13.11 -24.16
N ILE A 27 22.98 13.07 -24.49
CA ILE A 27 23.82 14.26 -24.63
C ILE A 27 23.71 14.70 -26.08
N GLN A 28 23.20 15.91 -26.31
CA GLN A 28 23.15 16.54 -27.62
C GLN A 28 24.10 17.74 -27.64
N LEU A 29 24.98 17.77 -28.60
CA LEU A 29 25.93 18.88 -28.80
C LEU A 29 25.70 19.51 -30.17
N THR A 30 25.69 20.83 -30.20
CA THR A 30 25.47 21.62 -31.43
C THR A 30 26.76 22.29 -31.90
N ALA A 31 27.09 22.15 -33.16
CA ALA A 31 28.22 22.84 -33.77
C ALA A 31 27.93 24.36 -33.83
N SER A 32 28.87 25.20 -33.38
CA SER A 32 28.65 26.65 -33.31
C SER A 32 29.87 27.46 -33.73
N ASN A 33 29.62 28.52 -34.50
CA ASN A 33 30.60 29.57 -34.84
C ASN A 33 30.54 30.77 -33.86
N ALA A 34 29.61 30.74 -32.87
CA ALA A 34 29.44 31.85 -31.94
C ALA A 34 30.61 31.95 -30.94
N VAL A 35 30.96 33.17 -30.58
CA VAL A 35 31.97 33.49 -29.57
C VAL A 35 31.34 34.44 -28.55
N PRO A 36 31.21 34.01 -27.25
CA PRO A 36 31.61 32.73 -26.72
C PRO A 36 30.72 31.56 -27.20
N THR A 37 31.27 30.34 -27.21
CA THR A 37 30.52 29.12 -27.58
C THR A 37 29.37 28.89 -26.61
N PRO A 38 28.12 28.73 -27.06
CA PRO A 38 26.96 28.50 -26.19
C PRO A 38 27.08 27.19 -25.39
N ALA A 39 26.42 27.14 -24.24
CA ALA A 39 26.31 25.89 -23.47
C ALA A 39 25.64 24.80 -24.33
N GLY A 40 26.07 23.54 -24.20
CA GLY A 40 25.58 22.44 -25.02
C GLY A 40 26.07 22.46 -26.47
N SER A 41 27.11 23.26 -26.77
CA SER A 41 27.67 23.39 -28.10
C SER A 41 29.18 23.16 -28.09
N PHE A 42 29.75 22.93 -29.28
CA PHE A 42 31.19 22.89 -29.50
C PHE A 42 31.57 23.86 -30.63
N ALA A 43 32.72 24.50 -30.48
CA ALA A 43 33.20 25.48 -31.48
C ALA A 43 33.67 24.76 -32.76
N ILE A 44 33.26 25.29 -33.93
CA ILE A 44 33.78 24.87 -35.21
C ILE A 44 35.17 25.50 -35.36
N GLY A 45 36.19 24.65 -35.46
CA GLY A 45 37.58 25.09 -35.67
C GLY A 45 37.91 25.34 -37.13
N ALA A 46 39.08 25.91 -37.38
CA ALA A 46 39.57 26.17 -38.73
C ALA A 46 39.81 24.89 -39.56
N THR A 47 39.99 23.75 -38.89
CA THR A 47 40.19 22.45 -39.50
C THR A 47 39.31 21.38 -38.87
N PRO A 48 38.99 20.26 -39.55
CA PRO A 48 38.25 19.15 -38.97
C PRO A 48 38.92 18.57 -37.73
N ALA A 49 40.22 18.56 -37.66
CA ALA A 49 40.98 18.10 -36.48
C ALA A 49 40.75 19.03 -35.27
N ALA A 50 40.79 20.35 -35.46
CA ALA A 50 40.51 21.31 -34.41
C ALA A 50 39.05 21.22 -33.94
N THR A 51 38.11 21.05 -34.85
CA THR A 51 36.69 20.83 -34.52
C THR A 51 36.49 19.52 -33.75
N SER A 52 37.17 18.46 -34.14
CA SER A 52 37.15 17.17 -33.41
C SER A 52 37.66 17.31 -31.97
N ALA A 53 38.75 18.10 -31.77
CA ALA A 53 39.26 18.36 -30.41
C ALA A 53 38.23 19.15 -29.58
N ASN A 54 37.60 20.17 -30.13
CA ASN A 54 36.56 20.95 -29.47
C ASN A 54 35.33 20.08 -29.12
N LEU A 55 34.88 19.23 -30.04
CA LEU A 55 33.79 18.25 -29.81
C LEU A 55 34.15 17.28 -28.68
N ASN A 56 35.38 16.72 -28.70
CA ASN A 56 35.80 15.79 -27.63
C ASN A 56 35.84 16.47 -26.26
N ASN A 57 36.30 17.73 -26.19
CA ASN A 57 36.32 18.51 -24.96
C ASN A 57 34.89 18.78 -24.45
N ALA A 58 33.99 19.22 -25.34
CA ALA A 58 32.58 19.46 -24.99
C ALA A 58 31.88 18.18 -24.54
N LEU A 59 32.11 17.04 -25.22
CA LEU A 59 31.56 15.73 -24.87
C LEU A 59 32.09 15.25 -23.52
N ASN A 60 33.38 15.34 -23.26
CA ASN A 60 33.96 14.98 -21.96
C ASN A 60 33.37 15.82 -20.82
N GLY A 61 33.18 17.11 -21.01
CA GLY A 61 32.52 17.98 -20.04
C GLY A 61 31.06 17.55 -19.78
N ALA A 62 30.32 17.25 -20.84
CA ALA A 62 28.93 16.78 -20.71
C ALA A 62 28.84 15.41 -20.06
N ILE A 63 29.72 14.44 -20.38
CA ILE A 63 29.81 13.15 -19.73
C ILE A 63 30.16 13.31 -18.24
N THR A 64 31.08 14.20 -17.89
CA THR A 64 31.45 14.48 -16.51
C THR A 64 30.24 15.03 -15.73
N THR A 65 29.45 15.92 -16.34
CA THR A 65 28.22 16.42 -15.74
C THR A 65 27.20 15.30 -15.55
N LEU A 66 26.96 14.48 -16.56
CA LEU A 66 26.05 13.33 -16.48
C LEU A 66 26.50 12.36 -15.41
N ALA A 67 27.81 12.07 -15.31
CA ALA A 67 28.37 11.16 -14.30
C ALA A 67 28.16 11.68 -12.87
N ASN A 68 28.26 12.99 -12.68
CA ASN A 68 28.10 13.63 -11.37
C ASN A 68 26.64 13.98 -11.01
N THR A 69 25.69 13.74 -11.89
CA THR A 69 24.27 14.09 -11.69
C THR A 69 23.36 12.91 -11.97
N SER A 70 22.92 12.72 -13.20
CA SER A 70 21.96 11.67 -13.59
C SER A 70 22.46 10.26 -13.29
N LEU A 71 23.76 9.97 -13.46
CA LEU A 71 24.32 8.65 -13.17
C LEU A 71 24.29 8.34 -11.66
N VAL A 72 24.59 9.34 -10.81
CA VAL A 72 24.50 9.18 -9.36
C VAL A 72 23.06 8.83 -8.95
N ALA A 73 22.10 9.59 -9.47
CA ALA A 73 20.68 9.34 -9.18
C ALA A 73 20.21 7.97 -9.69
N ALA A 74 20.57 7.59 -10.91
CA ALA A 74 20.21 6.29 -11.49
C ALA A 74 20.85 5.12 -10.71
N SER A 75 22.13 5.28 -10.31
CA SER A 75 22.84 4.27 -9.52
C SER A 75 22.20 4.10 -8.14
N ALA A 76 21.76 5.17 -7.49
CA ALA A 76 21.06 5.10 -6.22
C ALA A 76 19.71 4.37 -6.34
N VAL A 77 18.94 4.66 -7.40
CA VAL A 77 17.67 3.97 -7.68
C VAL A 77 17.92 2.48 -7.94
N ALA A 78 18.91 2.13 -8.76
CA ALA A 78 19.25 0.73 -9.04
C ALA A 78 19.68 -0.01 -7.76
N ALA A 79 20.61 0.58 -6.98
CA ALA A 79 21.08 -0.02 -5.74
C ALA A 79 19.96 -0.22 -4.71
N THR A 80 19.03 0.72 -4.63
CA THR A 80 17.88 0.60 -3.72
C THR A 80 16.93 -0.50 -4.19
N ARG A 81 16.64 -0.60 -5.48
CA ARG A 81 15.83 -1.70 -6.04
C ARG A 81 16.48 -3.06 -5.78
N ASP A 82 17.80 -3.16 -5.93
CA ASP A 82 18.55 -4.38 -5.64
C ASP A 82 18.51 -4.73 -4.15
N PHE A 83 18.60 -3.75 -3.27
CA PHE A 83 18.49 -3.96 -1.83
C PHE A 83 17.10 -4.43 -1.39
N PHE A 84 16.03 -3.83 -1.94
CA PHE A 84 14.65 -4.22 -1.65
C PHE A 84 14.16 -5.40 -2.52
N GLY A 85 15.03 -6.03 -3.31
CA GLY A 85 14.75 -7.28 -4.00
C GLY A 85 14.46 -8.44 -3.04
N ASP A 86 13.91 -9.51 -3.57
CA ASP A 86 13.66 -10.74 -2.82
C ASP A 86 14.19 -11.96 -3.60
N PRO A 87 15.36 -12.50 -3.21
CA PRO A 87 16.27 -11.98 -2.17
C PRO A 87 16.98 -10.69 -2.59
N PRO A 88 17.50 -9.88 -1.63
CA PRO A 88 18.31 -8.72 -1.95
C PRO A 88 19.51 -9.10 -2.82
N GLN A 89 19.84 -8.26 -3.80
CA GLN A 89 21.00 -8.47 -4.66
C GLN A 89 22.24 -7.81 -4.07
N ARG A 90 23.38 -8.42 -4.27
CA ARG A 90 24.68 -7.90 -3.83
C ARG A 90 25.76 -8.12 -4.86
N VAL A 91 26.83 -7.38 -4.75
CA VAL A 91 28.01 -7.54 -5.60
C VAL A 91 28.67 -8.91 -5.39
N ALA A 92 29.00 -9.62 -6.47
CA ALA A 92 29.46 -11.00 -6.45
C ALA A 92 30.85 -11.21 -5.82
N THR A 93 31.73 -10.21 -5.94
CA THR A 93 33.17 -10.40 -5.64
C THR A 93 33.77 -9.24 -4.86
N THR A 94 34.87 -9.52 -4.17
CA THR A 94 35.80 -8.52 -3.59
C THR A 94 37.12 -8.58 -4.37
N PRO A 95 37.74 -7.42 -4.74
CA PRO A 95 37.31 -6.05 -4.39
C PRO A 95 36.12 -5.57 -5.22
N LEU A 96 35.27 -4.71 -4.63
CA LEU A 96 34.07 -4.16 -5.27
C LEU A 96 34.32 -3.50 -6.62
N ALA A 97 35.50 -2.89 -6.79
CA ALA A 97 35.88 -2.20 -8.02
C ALA A 97 36.02 -3.12 -9.24
N SER A 98 36.21 -4.43 -9.04
CA SER A 98 36.30 -5.42 -10.12
C SER A 98 35.02 -6.23 -10.32
N ALA A 99 33.96 -5.94 -9.58
CA ALA A 99 32.72 -6.65 -9.69
C ALA A 99 31.96 -6.29 -10.98
N THR A 100 31.58 -7.30 -11.75
CA THR A 100 30.86 -7.18 -13.03
C THR A 100 29.46 -7.75 -12.97
N ALA A 101 29.06 -8.36 -11.85
CA ALA A 101 27.76 -9.01 -11.69
C ALA A 101 27.20 -8.87 -10.28
N LEU A 102 25.89 -8.95 -10.18
CA LEU A 102 25.16 -9.09 -8.92
C LEU A 102 24.82 -10.57 -8.69
N VAL A 103 24.74 -10.96 -7.42
CA VAL A 103 24.30 -12.26 -6.95
C VAL A 103 23.28 -12.11 -5.84
N SER A 104 22.41 -13.09 -5.70
CA SER A 104 21.42 -13.14 -4.63
C SER A 104 22.12 -13.19 -3.26
N GLY A 105 21.73 -12.29 -2.37
CA GLY A 105 22.18 -12.29 -0.98
C GLY A 105 21.51 -13.38 -0.17
N THR A 106 22.17 -13.74 0.94
CA THR A 106 21.66 -14.65 1.95
C THR A 106 21.73 -13.99 3.32
N ALA A 107 21.00 -14.49 4.30
CA ALA A 107 21.06 -13.99 5.66
C ALA A 107 22.47 -14.03 6.28
N ALA A 108 23.37 -14.89 5.76
CA ALA A 108 24.74 -15.00 6.21
C ALA A 108 25.68 -13.90 5.65
N ASN A 109 25.32 -13.27 4.53
CA ASN A 109 26.19 -12.35 3.82
C ASN A 109 25.54 -11.02 3.40
N THR A 110 24.27 -10.85 3.70
CA THR A 110 23.49 -9.66 3.30
C THR A 110 22.48 -9.31 4.39
N VAL A 111 22.21 -8.03 4.57
CA VAL A 111 21.11 -7.57 5.43
C VAL A 111 19.80 -7.87 4.71
N MET A 112 18.97 -8.71 5.31
CA MET A 112 17.63 -9.00 4.81
C MET A 112 16.69 -7.89 5.27
N TRP A 113 16.16 -7.12 4.34
CA TRP A 113 15.24 -6.03 4.65
C TRP A 113 13.85 -6.52 5.08
N TYR A 114 13.50 -7.74 4.68
CA TYR A 114 12.24 -8.40 4.99
C TYR A 114 12.50 -9.86 5.39
N VAL A 115 11.94 -10.26 6.54
CA VAL A 115 12.04 -11.63 7.09
C VAL A 115 10.66 -12.23 7.37
N GLY A 116 9.60 -11.61 6.85
CA GLY A 116 8.23 -12.09 6.97
C GLY A 116 7.89 -13.21 6.00
N ASP A 117 6.60 -13.54 5.92
CA ASP A 117 6.10 -14.56 5.00
C ASP A 117 6.16 -14.06 3.53
N ASN A 118 6.92 -14.76 2.70
CA ASN A 118 7.05 -14.56 1.24
C ASN A 118 6.41 -15.70 0.43
N GLY A 119 5.46 -16.43 1.03
CA GLY A 119 4.74 -17.49 0.32
C GLY A 119 4.03 -16.99 -0.94
N ALA A 120 3.78 -17.90 -1.88
CA ALA A 120 3.11 -17.60 -3.17
C ALA A 120 1.65 -17.16 -3.03
N SER A 121 1.05 -17.30 -1.85
CA SER A 121 -0.31 -16.86 -1.58
C SER A 121 -0.41 -15.34 -1.58
N SER A 122 -1.60 -14.82 -1.94
CA SER A 122 -1.88 -13.39 -1.82
C SER A 122 -1.61 -12.87 -0.40
N ALA A 123 -1.07 -11.66 -0.29
CA ALA A 123 -0.89 -11.00 1.00
C ALA A 123 -2.20 -10.92 1.80
N ARG A 124 -3.34 -10.72 1.12
CA ARG A 124 -4.67 -10.72 1.75
C ARG A 124 -4.97 -12.04 2.47
N ALA A 125 -4.53 -13.16 1.91
CA ALA A 125 -4.74 -14.50 2.48
C ALA A 125 -3.87 -14.81 3.71
N SER A 126 -2.89 -13.97 4.05
CA SER A 126 -2.05 -14.17 5.23
C SER A 126 -2.80 -14.00 6.56
N SER A 127 -3.95 -13.32 6.55
CA SER A 127 -4.84 -13.20 7.70
C SER A 127 -6.29 -13.32 7.25
N ILE A 128 -7.02 -14.23 7.88
CA ILE A 128 -8.41 -14.54 7.52
C ILE A 128 -9.27 -14.50 8.80
N ALA A 129 -10.40 -13.83 8.73
CA ALA A 129 -11.42 -13.87 9.78
C ALA A 129 -12.71 -14.46 9.22
N ARG A 130 -13.28 -15.43 9.93
CA ARG A 130 -14.64 -15.89 9.69
C ARG A 130 -15.60 -14.98 10.44
N ILE A 131 -16.38 -14.20 9.70
CA ILE A 131 -17.30 -13.19 10.27
C ILE A 131 -18.76 -13.65 10.28
N ASP A 132 -19.06 -14.75 9.59
CA ASP A 132 -20.39 -15.40 9.58
C ASP A 132 -20.21 -16.90 9.27
N GLN A 133 -21.26 -17.70 9.33
CA GLN A 133 -21.19 -19.15 9.05
C GLN A 133 -20.61 -19.47 7.65
N SER A 134 -20.95 -18.65 6.66
CA SER A 134 -20.55 -18.83 5.25
C SER A 134 -19.63 -17.72 4.73
N VAL A 135 -19.29 -16.71 5.54
CA VAL A 135 -18.54 -15.53 5.09
C VAL A 135 -17.20 -15.46 5.81
N THR A 136 -16.13 -15.52 5.03
CA THR A 136 -14.76 -15.25 5.45
C THR A 136 -14.23 -14.00 4.79
N VAL A 137 -13.46 -13.21 5.53
CA VAL A 137 -12.79 -12.00 5.02
C VAL A 137 -11.29 -12.19 5.13
N GLN A 138 -10.60 -11.91 4.02
CA GLN A 138 -9.15 -11.89 3.96
C GLN A 138 -8.67 -10.44 4.13
N TYR A 139 -7.83 -10.18 5.14
CA TYR A 139 -7.39 -8.83 5.49
C TYR A 139 -5.89 -8.76 5.83
N GLY A 140 -5.13 -9.77 5.47
CA GLY A 140 -3.69 -9.78 5.69
C GLY A 140 -2.97 -8.68 4.94
N ALA A 141 -1.75 -8.35 5.38
CA ALA A 141 -0.83 -7.43 4.73
C ALA A 141 0.59 -7.94 4.87
N ARG A 142 1.42 -7.65 3.89
CA ARG A 142 2.86 -7.93 3.93
C ARG A 142 3.62 -6.67 3.57
N ALA A 143 4.69 -6.36 4.30
CA ALA A 143 5.56 -5.24 3.97
C ALA A 143 6.31 -5.44 2.63
N SER A 144 6.39 -6.70 2.14
CA SER A 144 6.96 -7.05 0.84
C SER A 144 6.05 -6.81 -0.35
N GLU A 145 4.79 -6.39 -0.14
CA GLU A 145 3.88 -6.04 -1.23
C GLU A 145 4.47 -4.93 -2.10
N GLN A 146 4.33 -5.06 -3.42
CA GLN A 146 4.98 -4.17 -4.38
C GLN A 146 4.67 -2.68 -4.13
N GLY A 147 3.42 -2.33 -3.84
CA GLY A 147 3.04 -0.94 -3.56
C GLY A 147 3.75 -0.37 -2.34
N ILE A 148 3.93 -1.17 -1.27
CA ILE A 148 4.65 -0.77 -0.05
C ILE A 148 6.15 -0.69 -0.33
N ARG A 149 6.71 -1.70 -1.01
CA ARG A 149 8.13 -1.76 -1.37
C ARG A 149 8.55 -0.55 -2.19
N THR A 150 7.76 -0.15 -3.20
CA THR A 150 8.03 1.03 -4.02
C THR A 150 8.10 2.32 -3.17
N GLN A 151 7.26 2.46 -2.14
CA GLN A 151 7.34 3.58 -1.21
C GLN A 151 8.61 3.54 -0.35
N LEU A 152 8.99 2.37 0.15
CA LEU A 152 10.23 2.19 0.91
C LEU A 152 11.45 2.49 0.05
N GLU A 153 11.49 2.01 -1.19
CA GLU A 153 12.54 2.32 -2.17
C GLU A 153 12.66 3.83 -2.39
N ALA A 154 11.54 4.54 -2.58
CA ALA A 154 11.53 5.98 -2.79
C ALA A 154 12.15 6.75 -1.60
N VAL A 155 11.79 6.38 -0.37
CA VAL A 155 12.36 6.99 0.85
C VAL A 155 13.84 6.65 1.00
N ALA A 156 14.22 5.40 0.77
CA ALA A 156 15.60 4.94 0.89
C ALA A 156 16.53 5.59 -0.13
N VAL A 157 16.08 5.78 -1.37
CA VAL A 157 16.85 6.50 -2.41
C VAL A 157 17.14 7.93 -1.98
N LEU A 158 16.15 8.64 -1.44
CA LEU A 158 16.34 10.02 -0.95
C LEU A 158 17.28 10.08 0.26
N ALA A 159 17.26 9.06 1.13
CA ALA A 159 18.15 8.98 2.28
C ALA A 159 19.59 8.57 1.92
N ALA A 160 19.77 7.77 0.86
CA ALA A 160 21.07 7.24 0.45
C ALA A 160 21.94 8.26 -0.27
N VAL A 161 21.37 9.27 -0.91
CA VAL A 161 22.13 10.27 -1.68
C VAL A 161 22.48 11.47 -0.80
N SER A 162 23.77 11.57 -0.47
CA SER A 162 24.31 12.76 0.18
C SER A 162 24.54 13.87 -0.85
N SER A 163 23.59 14.79 -0.95
CA SER A 163 23.64 15.89 -1.89
C SER A 163 24.45 17.06 -1.31
N THR A 164 25.77 16.96 -1.42
CA THR A 164 26.69 18.05 -1.03
C THR A 164 27.57 18.46 -2.19
N GLY A 165 27.96 19.74 -2.23
CA GLY A 165 28.86 20.26 -3.25
C GLY A 165 28.16 20.91 -4.44
N PRO A 166 28.91 21.31 -5.49
CA PRO A 166 28.43 22.17 -6.58
C PRO A 166 27.35 21.49 -7.45
N ASN A 167 27.32 20.18 -7.53
CA ASN A 167 26.36 19.41 -8.33
C ASN A 167 25.10 19.03 -7.55
N ALA A 168 25.00 19.35 -6.26
CA ALA A 168 23.88 18.96 -5.38
C ALA A 168 22.50 19.33 -5.94
N PRO A 169 22.25 20.55 -6.44
CA PRO A 169 20.93 20.89 -6.99
C PRO A 169 20.53 20.00 -8.18
N ALA A 170 21.47 19.73 -9.08
CA ALA A 170 21.23 18.88 -10.25
C ALA A 170 21.05 17.40 -9.88
N GLN A 171 21.79 16.92 -8.89
CA GLN A 171 21.61 15.56 -8.33
C GLN A 171 20.22 15.40 -7.71
N VAL A 172 19.80 16.36 -6.87
CA VAL A 172 18.47 16.34 -6.24
C VAL A 172 17.37 16.41 -7.30
N ALA A 173 17.50 17.26 -8.32
CA ALA A 173 16.54 17.34 -9.40
C ALA A 173 16.43 16.01 -10.17
N ALA A 174 17.57 15.41 -10.55
CA ALA A 174 17.62 14.13 -11.23
C ALA A 174 17.03 12.99 -10.39
N LEU A 175 17.29 13.00 -9.07
CA LEU A 175 16.76 12.02 -8.13
C LEU A 175 15.25 12.16 -7.94
N SER A 176 14.77 13.38 -7.67
CA SER A 176 13.35 13.67 -7.50
C SER A 176 12.53 13.30 -8.74
N GLY A 177 13.05 13.57 -9.94
CA GLY A 177 12.40 13.17 -11.18
C GLY A 177 12.22 11.66 -11.30
N ARG A 178 13.25 10.88 -10.97
CA ARG A 178 13.21 9.41 -10.97
C ARG A 178 12.29 8.84 -9.91
N VAL A 179 12.35 9.38 -8.69
CA VAL A 179 11.45 8.97 -7.60
C VAL A 179 9.99 9.23 -7.97
N THR A 180 9.68 10.41 -8.51
CA THR A 180 8.34 10.74 -8.99
C THR A 180 7.87 9.78 -10.07
N GLN A 181 8.73 9.47 -11.04
CA GLN A 181 8.42 8.52 -12.11
C GLN A 181 8.17 7.11 -11.57
N ASN A 182 8.96 6.63 -10.61
CA ASN A 182 8.78 5.32 -9.98
C ASN A 182 7.53 5.23 -9.11
N LEU A 183 7.11 6.34 -8.47
CA LEU A 183 5.88 6.42 -7.69
C LEU A 183 4.62 6.57 -8.56
N THR A 184 4.77 6.92 -9.83
CA THR A 184 3.64 6.99 -10.76
C THR A 184 3.13 5.57 -11.04
N ALA A 185 1.82 5.40 -10.96
CA ALA A 185 1.19 4.11 -11.22
C ALA A 185 1.57 3.56 -12.60
N GLN A 186 2.13 2.36 -12.62
CA GLN A 186 2.49 1.66 -13.84
C GLN A 186 1.44 0.58 -14.15
N PRO A 187 1.03 0.40 -15.41
CA PRO A 187 0.08 -0.64 -15.78
C PRO A 187 0.57 -2.03 -15.32
N GLY A 188 -0.30 -2.76 -14.63
CA GLY A 188 -0.02 -4.10 -14.14
C GLY A 188 0.82 -4.19 -12.86
N GLN A 189 1.17 -3.08 -12.25
CA GLN A 189 1.84 -3.04 -10.95
C GLN A 189 0.87 -2.68 -9.83
N GLN A 190 1.00 -3.39 -8.70
CA GLN A 190 0.21 -3.08 -7.50
C GLN A 190 0.60 -1.71 -6.93
N THR A 191 -0.40 -0.90 -6.66
CA THR A 191 -0.25 0.41 -6.02
C THR A 191 -0.67 0.37 -4.55
N ILE A 192 -0.36 1.42 -3.79
CA ILE A 192 -0.89 1.61 -2.43
C ILE A 192 -2.42 1.74 -2.45
N GLN A 193 -2.97 2.35 -3.49
CA GLN A 193 -4.41 2.51 -3.67
C GLN A 193 -5.12 1.16 -3.85
N ASP A 194 -4.51 0.20 -4.54
CA ASP A 194 -5.05 -1.16 -4.68
C ASP A 194 -5.11 -1.85 -3.31
N ILE A 195 -4.06 -1.74 -2.50
CA ILE A 195 -4.03 -2.25 -1.13
C ILE A 195 -5.12 -1.60 -0.27
N GLN A 196 -5.29 -0.28 -0.37
CA GLN A 196 -6.34 0.44 0.35
C GLN A 196 -7.74 0.04 -0.11
N ALA A 197 -7.95 -0.20 -1.41
CA ALA A 197 -9.21 -0.68 -1.97
C ALA A 197 -9.56 -2.06 -1.41
N ASP A 198 -8.60 -2.99 -1.37
CA ASP A 198 -8.79 -4.32 -0.78
C ASP A 198 -9.21 -4.24 0.69
N PHE A 199 -8.55 -3.40 1.48
CA PHE A 199 -8.93 -3.20 2.88
C PHE A 199 -10.29 -2.54 3.04
N SER A 200 -10.64 -1.61 2.15
CA SER A 200 -11.96 -0.96 2.17
C SER A 200 -13.08 -1.96 1.89
N ILE A 201 -12.87 -2.90 0.96
CA ILE A 201 -13.80 -4.00 0.67
C ILE A 201 -13.94 -4.90 1.89
N ALA A 202 -12.81 -5.31 2.50
CA ALA A 202 -12.82 -6.11 3.71
C ALA A 202 -13.57 -5.43 4.86
N GLN A 203 -13.31 -4.14 5.07
CA GLN A 203 -14.00 -3.33 6.09
C GLN A 203 -15.50 -3.21 5.84
N SER A 204 -15.92 -2.99 4.59
CA SER A 204 -17.34 -2.92 4.23
C SER A 204 -18.02 -4.25 4.52
N THR A 205 -17.42 -5.37 4.11
CA THR A 205 -17.94 -6.71 4.37
C THR A 205 -18.12 -6.99 5.86
N MET A 206 -17.15 -6.58 6.69
CA MET A 206 -17.24 -6.71 8.16
C MET A 206 -18.36 -5.84 8.74
N LYS A 207 -18.51 -4.60 8.27
CA LYS A 207 -19.60 -3.71 8.69
C LYS A 207 -20.98 -4.28 8.37
N ASP A 208 -21.14 -4.81 7.15
CA ASP A 208 -22.40 -5.41 6.69
C ASP A 208 -22.74 -6.67 7.51
N ALA A 209 -21.75 -7.51 7.80
CA ALA A 209 -21.94 -8.65 8.69
C ALA A 209 -22.34 -8.22 10.09
N THR A 210 -21.69 -7.19 10.65
CA THR A 210 -22.01 -6.65 11.97
C THR A 210 -23.45 -6.09 12.01
N ALA A 211 -23.88 -5.41 10.95
CA ALA A 211 -25.24 -4.89 10.85
C ALA A 211 -26.26 -6.02 10.82
N ARG A 212 -26.03 -7.07 10.01
CA ARG A 212 -26.91 -8.26 9.97
C ARG A 212 -26.96 -8.95 11.32
N GLN A 213 -25.82 -9.14 12.00
CA GLN A 213 -25.78 -9.77 13.33
C GLN A 213 -26.57 -8.97 14.35
N LYS A 214 -26.44 -7.63 14.37
CA LYS A 214 -27.25 -6.77 15.25
C LYS A 214 -28.75 -6.88 14.96
N GLN A 215 -29.13 -6.91 13.67
CA GLN A 215 -30.51 -7.10 13.30
C GLN A 215 -31.06 -8.46 13.75
N THR A 216 -30.27 -9.53 13.57
CA THR A 216 -30.63 -10.86 14.04
C THR A 216 -30.75 -10.90 15.57
N GLN A 217 -29.80 -10.28 16.28
CA GLN A 217 -29.87 -10.15 17.74
C GLN A 217 -31.12 -9.43 18.20
N SER A 218 -31.47 -8.29 17.57
CA SER A 218 -32.70 -7.57 17.91
C SER A 218 -33.96 -8.39 17.63
N MET A 219 -33.97 -9.14 16.51
CA MET A 219 -35.10 -10.06 16.20
C MET A 219 -35.23 -11.16 17.26
N LEU A 220 -34.10 -11.79 17.63
CA LEU A 220 -34.09 -12.82 18.67
C LEU A 220 -34.54 -12.28 20.02
N GLN A 221 -34.08 -11.07 20.39
CA GLN A 221 -34.51 -10.39 21.61
C GLN A 221 -36.02 -10.13 21.61
N ASN A 222 -36.59 -9.64 20.50
CA ASN A 222 -38.04 -9.46 20.37
C ASN A 222 -38.81 -10.79 20.51
N ILE A 223 -38.26 -11.88 19.98
CA ILE A 223 -38.88 -13.23 20.14
C ILE A 223 -38.83 -13.68 21.61
N VAL A 224 -37.72 -13.49 22.30
CA VAL A 224 -37.59 -13.80 23.72
C VAL A 224 -38.54 -12.96 24.54
N ASP A 225 -38.56 -11.63 24.32
CA ASP A 225 -39.45 -10.70 25.00
C ASP A 225 -40.94 -11.09 24.79
N ALA A 226 -41.29 -11.46 23.56
CA ALA A 226 -42.64 -11.94 23.26
C ALA A 226 -42.99 -13.29 23.91
N ALA A 227 -41.99 -14.19 24.08
CA ALA A 227 -42.20 -15.48 24.74
C ALA A 227 -42.26 -15.36 26.27
N GLU A 228 -41.49 -14.43 26.86
CA GLU A 228 -41.44 -14.19 28.29
C GLU A 228 -42.52 -13.24 28.80
N SER A 229 -42.98 -12.31 27.92
CA SER A 229 -44.03 -11.35 28.32
C SER A 229 -45.39 -12.04 28.33
N VAL A 230 -45.97 -12.15 29.52
CA VAL A 230 -47.37 -12.49 29.68
C VAL A 230 -48.22 -11.30 29.25
N SER A 231 -49.17 -11.51 28.34
CA SER A 231 -50.07 -10.44 27.91
C SER A 231 -50.76 -9.82 29.13
N THR A 232 -50.68 -8.52 29.31
CA THR A 232 -51.34 -7.76 30.39
C THR A 232 -52.85 -8.00 30.37
N ASP A 233 -53.46 -8.22 29.19
CA ASP A 233 -54.88 -8.55 29.04
C ASP A 233 -55.17 -9.96 29.57
N GLN A 234 -54.27 -10.90 29.38
CA GLN A 234 -54.40 -12.25 29.88
C GLN A 234 -54.30 -12.27 31.42
N VAL A 235 -53.33 -11.55 31.98
CA VAL A 235 -53.18 -11.40 33.44
C VAL A 235 -54.38 -10.68 34.03
N ALA A 236 -54.86 -9.60 33.44
CA ALA A 236 -56.05 -8.88 33.87
C ALA A 236 -57.31 -9.77 33.85
N SER A 237 -57.48 -10.57 32.79
CA SER A 237 -58.61 -11.54 32.69
C SER A 237 -58.53 -12.61 33.76
N GLN A 238 -57.32 -13.15 34.05
CA GLN A 238 -57.12 -14.13 35.11
C GLN A 238 -57.38 -13.53 36.50
N ILE A 239 -56.94 -12.29 36.75
CA ILE A 239 -57.23 -11.61 38.02
C ILE A 239 -58.72 -11.41 38.20
N LEU A 240 -59.46 -10.96 37.15
CA LEU A 240 -60.92 -10.81 37.22
C LEU A 240 -61.62 -12.14 37.45
N ALA A 241 -61.18 -13.20 36.79
CA ALA A 241 -61.74 -14.54 37.02
C ALA A 241 -61.48 -15.03 38.46
N LEU A 242 -60.26 -14.78 39.00
CA LEU A 242 -59.91 -15.13 40.36
C LEU A 242 -60.70 -14.31 41.38
N GLN A 243 -60.91 -13.01 41.15
CA GLN A 243 -61.75 -12.15 41.99
C GLN A 243 -63.19 -12.68 42.02
N THR A 244 -63.72 -13.03 40.84
CA THR A 244 -65.09 -13.58 40.74
C THR A 244 -65.21 -14.90 41.49
N ALA A 245 -64.23 -15.80 41.35
CA ALA A 245 -64.18 -17.06 42.05
C ALA A 245 -64.09 -16.89 43.58
N LEU A 246 -63.27 -15.92 44.05
CA LEU A 246 -63.15 -15.56 45.45
C LEU A 246 -64.47 -15.01 45.99
N GLN A 247 -65.16 -14.11 45.26
CA GLN A 247 -66.45 -13.56 45.68
C GLN A 247 -67.52 -14.68 45.78
N ALA A 248 -67.57 -15.60 44.79
CA ALA A 248 -68.46 -16.77 44.87
C ALA A 248 -68.13 -17.66 46.05
N SER A 249 -66.85 -17.91 46.35
CA SER A 249 -66.43 -18.70 47.50
C SER A 249 -66.81 -18.03 48.83
N TYR A 250 -66.65 -16.71 48.92
CA TYR A 250 -67.12 -16.00 50.14
C TYR A 250 -68.64 -16.05 50.28
N GLN A 251 -69.39 -15.93 49.20
CA GLN A 251 -70.87 -16.07 49.25
C GLN A 251 -71.30 -17.44 49.62
N THR A 252 -70.66 -18.48 49.07
CA THR A 252 -71.00 -19.91 49.46
C THR A 252 -70.65 -20.17 50.90
N THR A 253 -69.50 -19.66 51.40
CA THR A 253 -69.07 -19.76 52.77
C THR A 253 -70.04 -19.04 53.68
N ALA A 254 -70.50 -17.83 53.33
CA ALA A 254 -71.48 -17.06 54.07
C ALA A 254 -72.84 -17.78 54.12
N MET A 255 -73.29 -18.36 53.00
CA MET A 255 -74.48 -19.23 52.99
C MET A 255 -74.35 -20.48 53.86
N LEU A 256 -73.17 -21.10 53.81
CA LEU A 256 -72.90 -22.28 54.65
C LEU A 256 -72.89 -21.93 56.13
N SER A 257 -72.36 -20.78 56.48
CA SER A 257 -72.32 -20.25 57.86
C SER A 257 -73.75 -19.95 58.41
N GLN A 258 -74.66 -19.57 57.49
CA GLN A 258 -76.07 -19.36 57.86
C GLN A 258 -76.89 -20.65 57.97
N LEU A 259 -76.38 -21.73 57.37
CA LEU A 259 -76.90 -23.07 57.62
C LEU A 259 -76.32 -23.65 58.89
N THR A 260 -76.71 -23.08 60.03
CA THR A 260 -76.31 -23.60 61.35
C THR A 260 -76.95 -24.96 61.58
N LEU A 261 -76.21 -25.87 62.14
CA LEU A 261 -76.59 -27.26 62.51
C LEU A 261 -77.93 -27.35 63.33
N THR A 262 -78.22 -26.23 63.99
CA THR A 262 -79.42 -26.10 64.81
C THR A 262 -80.72 -26.03 64.01
N ARG A 263 -80.71 -25.79 62.68
CA ARG A 263 -81.91 -25.81 61.85
C ARG A 263 -82.38 -27.20 61.40
N PHE A 264 -81.52 -28.20 61.62
CA PHE A 264 -81.77 -29.55 61.23
C PHE A 264 -82.01 -30.53 62.43
N LEU A 265 -81.95 -30.03 63.70
CA LEU A 265 -82.28 -30.81 64.86
C LEU A 265 -83.77 -30.65 65.11
N PRO A 266 -84.59 -31.69 65.08
CA PRO A 266 -86.00 -31.64 65.48
C PRO A 266 -86.07 -31.32 66.97
N LEU A 267 -86.84 -30.29 67.32
CA LEU A 267 -87.21 -29.99 68.68
C LEU A 267 -88.04 -31.19 69.15
N ALA A 268 -87.55 -31.95 70.19
CA ALA A 268 -88.24 -32.94 70.87
C ALA A 268 -89.31 -32.35 71.78
#